data_174428eb123bf198316fc5928ca256a1
#
_entry.id   174428eb123bf198316fc5928ca256a1
#
_cell.length_a   1.000
_cell.length_b   1.000
_cell.length_c   1.000
_cell.angle_alpha   90.00
_cell.angle_beta   90.00
_cell.angle_gamma   90.00
#
_symmetry.space_group_name_H-M   'P 1'
#
loop_
_entity.id
_entity.type
_entity.pdbx_description
1 polymer ?
#
loop_
_entity_poly.entity_id
_entity_poly.type
_entity_poly.pdbx_seq_one_letter_code
_entity_poly.pdbx_strand_id
1 'polypeptide(L)'
;MSERQKIINIAVIAHVDAGKSTLVDAFLKQSGIFRDNEAMADCVMDSDDIERERGITIYSKNCSVMHNDVKINIVDTPGHADFSSEVERIMKTVDTVILLVDSSEGPMPQTRFVLSKSLEQGLNPILFINKIDKKDARIDEVVDEVYELFMDLDSNDDQLNFPILYGVARQGIAVKDPSDIDGLEFRQGDSKLKHTPEGYGGFDITPLFDTIIEHCEVYPDRREEPLQMQISTLAYDDYIGRLGIGRITRGMLKQGSQVSVVKENSVENRKIGQIFVYRGLKRVPVEEAQCGDIVVVSGISDISIGETICDLSAPEGLGSIMIEEPTLSMNFMVNSSPFAGQVGKYVTSRHIRERLNKELEVNVGLTVEDTDSTDCFKVSGRGELHLSILIENMRREGYELAVSKPEVIYHKDENGVTLEPIEEVIITVPDEYSGTVISKLNLRKGIMVQMSGDNGYTKLEYHAPTRGLLGYRSEFINDTRGEGNMERRFFAFEEYKGEIPGRNNGVAIAIEEGVCTPYALFNISERVQMFVEPQTRVYEGMIVGMNSRGNDMEVNPCKAKKATNMRAAGSDENVKLSPARHFTLEEALEFIADDELVEIVPDDIRLRKKLLKEIERRRAGR
;
A
#
# COMPACT_ATOMS: atom_id res chain seq x y z
N MET A 1 -14.34 36.39 -22.53
CA MET A 1 -14.58 35.02 -22.04
C MET A 1 -13.34 34.23 -22.39
N SER A 2 -12.63 33.65 -21.42
CA SER A 2 -11.52 32.74 -21.72
C SER A 2 -12.08 31.54 -22.49
N GLU A 3 -11.40 31.08 -23.52
CA GLU A 3 -11.77 29.85 -24.22
C GLU A 3 -11.92 28.71 -23.22
N ARG A 4 -12.95 27.87 -23.41
CA ARG A 4 -13.20 26.73 -22.54
C ARG A 4 -12.08 25.71 -22.70
N GLN A 5 -11.36 25.40 -21.64
CA GLN A 5 -10.47 24.25 -21.62
C GLN A 5 -11.31 22.97 -21.56
N LYS A 6 -11.14 22.09 -22.54
CA LYS A 6 -11.72 20.74 -22.49
C LYS A 6 -10.91 19.91 -21.48
N ILE A 7 -11.59 19.19 -20.60
CA ILE A 7 -10.96 18.41 -19.52
C ILE A 7 -11.55 17.00 -19.51
N ILE A 8 -10.68 16.00 -19.35
CA ILE A 8 -11.00 14.60 -19.10
C ILE A 8 -10.17 14.15 -17.91
N ASN A 9 -10.76 13.41 -16.99
CA ASN A 9 -10.08 12.88 -15.82
C ASN A 9 -10.03 11.35 -15.91
N ILE A 10 -8.86 10.75 -15.84
CA ILE A 10 -8.67 9.32 -15.92
C ILE A 10 -7.95 8.78 -14.69
N ALA A 11 -8.27 7.56 -14.29
CA ALA A 11 -7.46 6.78 -13.35
C ALA A 11 -6.82 5.60 -14.07
N VAL A 12 -5.63 5.19 -13.62
CA VAL A 12 -4.96 4.00 -14.14
C VAL A 12 -5.04 2.90 -13.10
N ILE A 13 -5.69 1.80 -13.46
CA ILE A 13 -5.86 0.60 -12.64
C ILE A 13 -4.93 -0.48 -13.18
N ALA A 14 -4.13 -1.07 -12.32
CA ALA A 14 -3.22 -2.13 -12.69
C ALA A 14 -2.89 -3.03 -11.50
N HIS A 15 -2.56 -4.27 -11.77
CA HIS A 15 -1.85 -5.12 -10.81
C HIS A 15 -0.41 -4.62 -10.60
N VAL A 16 0.20 -5.03 -9.48
CA VAL A 16 1.64 -4.81 -9.21
C VAL A 16 2.45 -5.36 -10.39
N ASP A 17 3.48 -4.65 -10.79
CA ASP A 17 4.34 -4.99 -11.93
C ASP A 17 3.69 -5.02 -13.32
N ALA A 18 2.39 -4.78 -13.48
CA ALA A 18 1.77 -4.70 -14.81
C ALA A 18 2.29 -3.52 -15.67
N GLY A 19 2.99 -2.57 -15.06
CA GLY A 19 3.64 -1.44 -15.74
C GLY A 19 2.90 -0.12 -15.65
N LYS A 20 2.10 0.09 -14.59
CA LYS A 20 1.32 1.32 -14.36
C LYS A 20 2.19 2.58 -14.36
N SER A 21 3.19 2.65 -13.49
CA SER A 21 4.09 3.82 -13.40
C SER A 21 4.84 4.05 -14.71
N THR A 22 5.20 2.96 -15.41
CA THR A 22 5.85 3.04 -16.73
C THR A 22 4.92 3.63 -17.80
N LEU A 23 3.62 3.28 -17.78
CA LEU A 23 2.64 3.85 -18.69
C LEU A 23 2.43 5.35 -18.42
N VAL A 24 2.33 5.75 -17.15
CA VAL A 24 2.19 7.17 -16.79
C VAL A 24 3.46 7.95 -17.16
N ASP A 25 4.64 7.37 -17.00
CA ASP A 25 5.89 7.96 -17.49
C ASP A 25 5.86 8.17 -19.01
N ALA A 26 5.33 7.21 -19.78
CA ALA A 26 5.18 7.35 -21.23
C ALA A 26 4.23 8.51 -21.59
N PHE A 27 3.08 8.63 -20.89
CA PHE A 27 2.17 9.77 -21.03
C PHE A 27 2.90 11.11 -20.81
N LEU A 28 3.64 11.24 -19.73
CA LEU A 28 4.36 12.46 -19.39
C LEU A 28 5.46 12.80 -20.41
N LYS A 29 6.22 11.81 -20.86
CA LYS A 29 7.33 11.98 -21.81
C LYS A 29 6.85 12.39 -23.20
N GLN A 30 5.79 11.77 -23.71
CA GLN A 30 5.29 12.02 -25.06
C GLN A 30 4.29 13.19 -25.15
N SER A 31 3.82 13.73 -24.03
CA SER A 31 2.95 14.92 -24.02
C SER A 31 3.68 16.25 -24.28
N GLY A 32 5.01 16.24 -24.43
CA GLY A 32 5.81 17.45 -24.69
C GLY A 32 5.94 18.42 -23.51
N ILE A 33 5.57 18.00 -22.29
CA ILE A 33 5.65 18.86 -21.09
C ILE A 33 7.11 19.05 -20.64
N PHE A 34 7.97 18.08 -20.92
CA PHE A 34 9.39 18.13 -20.58
C PHE A 34 10.20 18.65 -21.75
N ARG A 35 11.20 19.50 -21.46
CA ARG A 35 12.15 19.96 -22.46
C ARG A 35 13.13 18.84 -22.79
N ASP A 36 13.60 18.76 -24.04
CA ASP A 36 14.48 17.72 -24.59
C ASP A 36 15.77 17.46 -23.79
N ASN A 37 16.14 18.36 -22.87
CA ASN A 37 17.34 18.27 -22.04
C ASN A 37 17.08 18.01 -20.54
N GLU A 38 15.84 17.81 -20.12
CA GLU A 38 15.53 17.44 -18.74
C GLU A 38 15.66 15.90 -18.60
N ALA A 39 16.71 15.45 -17.90
CA ALA A 39 16.84 14.02 -17.56
C ALA A 39 15.76 13.64 -16.54
N MET A 40 14.75 12.90 -16.97
CA MET A 40 13.80 12.28 -16.05
C MET A 40 14.40 11.02 -15.44
N ALA A 41 14.21 10.85 -14.13
CA ALA A 41 14.37 9.56 -13.50
C ALA A 41 13.27 8.60 -14.02
N ASP A 42 13.53 7.31 -14.05
CA ASP A 42 12.49 6.31 -14.33
C ASP A 42 11.53 6.23 -13.12
N CYS A 43 10.26 5.91 -13.39
CA CYS A 43 9.17 5.85 -12.40
C CYS A 43 9.01 7.19 -11.64
N VAL A 44 8.83 8.29 -12.38
CA VAL A 44 8.73 9.64 -11.79
C VAL A 44 7.54 9.80 -10.85
N MET A 45 6.47 9.03 -11.08
CA MET A 45 5.32 9.00 -10.18
C MET A 45 5.64 8.26 -8.87
N ASP A 46 6.47 7.22 -8.88
CA ASP A 46 6.91 6.52 -7.68
C ASP A 46 8.08 7.29 -7.03
N SER A 47 7.79 8.49 -6.55
CA SER A 47 8.80 9.38 -5.93
C SER A 47 9.22 8.94 -4.52
N ASP A 48 8.46 8.05 -3.88
CA ASP A 48 8.77 7.47 -2.57
C ASP A 48 9.66 6.24 -2.74
N ASP A 49 10.73 6.17 -1.97
CA ASP A 49 11.67 5.04 -2.01
C ASP A 49 11.00 3.72 -1.60
N ILE A 50 9.99 3.77 -0.70
CA ILE A 50 9.23 2.60 -0.27
C ILE A 50 8.36 2.06 -1.42
N GLU A 51 7.71 2.94 -2.19
CA GLU A 51 6.93 2.54 -3.36
C GLU A 51 7.82 1.84 -4.40
N ARG A 52 9.01 2.40 -4.68
CA ARG A 52 9.97 1.80 -5.63
C ARG A 52 10.51 0.45 -5.17
N GLU A 53 10.84 0.32 -3.88
CA GLU A 53 11.37 -0.93 -3.33
C GLU A 53 10.32 -2.04 -3.31
N ARG A 54 9.06 -1.69 -3.08
CA ARG A 54 7.96 -2.64 -2.98
C ARG A 54 7.23 -2.88 -4.30
N GLY A 55 7.46 -2.03 -5.31
CA GLY A 55 6.76 -2.08 -6.59
C GLY A 55 5.27 -1.76 -6.51
N ILE A 56 4.80 -1.09 -5.44
CA ILE A 56 3.38 -0.76 -5.22
C ILE A 56 3.18 0.75 -5.09
N THR A 57 2.09 1.25 -5.63
CA THR A 57 1.63 2.62 -5.34
C THR A 57 0.93 2.65 -3.99
N ILE A 58 1.38 3.50 -3.10
CA ILE A 58 0.86 3.69 -1.74
C ILE A 58 -0.05 4.92 -1.69
N TYR A 59 0.45 6.04 -2.20
CA TYR A 59 -0.26 7.31 -2.21
C TYR A 59 -0.75 7.65 -3.61
N SER A 60 -2.00 8.11 -3.71
CA SER A 60 -2.51 8.63 -4.97
C SER A 60 -1.76 9.88 -5.38
N LYS A 61 -1.37 9.94 -6.64
CA LYS A 61 -0.68 11.08 -7.23
C LYS A 61 -1.44 11.58 -8.44
N ASN A 62 -1.42 12.89 -8.61
CA ASN A 62 -2.09 13.53 -9.73
C ASN A 62 -1.06 14.15 -10.67
N CYS A 63 -1.25 13.95 -11.95
CA CYS A 63 -0.54 14.69 -12.99
C CYS A 63 -1.51 15.10 -14.10
N SER A 64 -1.07 15.94 -15.01
CA SER A 64 -1.88 16.30 -16.16
C SER A 64 -1.04 16.47 -17.41
N VAL A 65 -1.60 16.09 -18.53
CA VAL A 65 -1.01 16.24 -19.86
C VAL A 65 -1.95 17.00 -20.79
N MET A 66 -1.42 17.55 -21.88
CA MET A 66 -2.20 18.20 -22.91
C MET A 66 -2.10 17.40 -24.22
N HIS A 67 -3.24 17.06 -24.83
CA HIS A 67 -3.28 16.44 -26.14
C HIS A 67 -4.46 17.01 -26.94
N ASN A 68 -4.22 17.49 -28.17
CA ASN A 68 -5.25 18.07 -29.06
C ASN A 68 -6.18 19.08 -28.36
N ASP A 69 -5.62 20.05 -27.61
CA ASP A 69 -6.36 21.07 -26.83
C ASP A 69 -7.24 20.52 -25.69
N VAL A 70 -7.13 19.22 -25.39
CA VAL A 70 -7.78 18.59 -24.24
C VAL A 70 -6.75 18.44 -23.11
N LYS A 71 -7.14 18.88 -21.91
CA LYS A 71 -6.39 18.60 -20.69
C LYS A 71 -6.83 17.24 -20.16
N ILE A 72 -5.90 16.32 -20.05
CA ILE A 72 -6.13 14.99 -19.46
C ILE A 72 -5.46 14.98 -18.08
N ASN A 73 -6.27 14.95 -17.03
CA ASN A 73 -5.79 14.72 -15.68
C ASN A 73 -5.68 13.21 -15.46
N ILE A 74 -4.54 12.76 -14.96
CA ILE A 74 -4.24 11.37 -14.69
C ILE A 74 -4.09 11.22 -13.18
N VAL A 75 -4.90 10.33 -12.59
CA VAL A 75 -4.84 10.00 -11.17
C VAL A 75 -4.25 8.59 -11.03
N ASP A 76 -3.11 8.51 -10.39
CA ASP A 76 -2.50 7.23 -10.04
C ASP A 76 -3.20 6.62 -8.84
N THR A 77 -3.61 5.35 -8.94
CA THR A 77 -4.40 4.68 -7.90
C THR A 77 -3.58 3.64 -7.14
N PRO A 78 -3.71 3.57 -5.81
CA PRO A 78 -3.19 2.42 -5.07
C PRO A 78 -3.82 1.12 -5.55
N GLY A 79 -3.05 0.04 -5.61
CA GLY A 79 -3.54 -1.28 -6.05
C GLY A 79 -3.87 -2.24 -4.90
N HIS A 80 -3.48 -1.91 -3.66
CA HIS A 80 -3.62 -2.82 -2.52
C HIS A 80 -4.94 -2.61 -1.77
N ALA A 81 -5.55 -3.71 -1.28
CA ALA A 81 -6.84 -3.68 -0.58
C ALA A 81 -6.85 -2.80 0.69
N ASP A 82 -5.71 -2.65 1.40
CA ASP A 82 -5.59 -1.78 2.57
C ASP A 82 -5.86 -0.29 2.26
N PHE A 83 -5.85 0.08 0.97
CA PHE A 83 -6.13 1.43 0.46
C PHE A 83 -7.47 1.54 -0.29
N SER A 84 -8.40 0.62 -0.02
CA SER A 84 -9.72 0.53 -0.68
C SER A 84 -10.49 1.85 -0.70
N SER A 85 -10.52 2.57 0.40
CA SER A 85 -11.24 3.83 0.47
C SER A 85 -10.56 4.97 -0.31
N GLU A 86 -9.24 4.92 -0.50
CA GLU A 86 -8.52 5.82 -1.41
C GLU A 86 -9.00 5.59 -2.85
N VAL A 87 -9.10 4.33 -3.24
CA VAL A 87 -9.59 3.94 -4.57
C VAL A 87 -11.02 4.44 -4.80
N GLU A 88 -11.95 4.18 -3.88
CA GLU A 88 -13.34 4.65 -4.00
C GLU A 88 -13.45 6.16 -4.14
N ARG A 89 -12.64 6.91 -3.41
CA ARG A 89 -12.62 8.38 -3.49
C ARG A 89 -12.11 8.87 -4.85
N ILE A 90 -11.08 8.21 -5.38
CA ILE A 90 -10.52 8.54 -6.69
C ILE A 90 -11.55 8.26 -7.79
N MET A 91 -12.25 7.11 -7.73
CA MET A 91 -13.25 6.74 -8.73
C MET A 91 -14.37 7.78 -8.85
N LYS A 92 -14.71 8.51 -7.77
CA LYS A 92 -15.68 9.62 -7.82
C LYS A 92 -15.15 10.89 -8.51
N THR A 93 -13.84 11.00 -8.74
CA THR A 93 -13.22 12.19 -9.33
C THR A 93 -12.87 12.04 -10.80
N VAL A 94 -12.96 10.84 -11.35
CA VAL A 94 -12.55 10.52 -12.73
C VAL A 94 -13.76 10.28 -13.65
N ASP A 95 -13.54 10.32 -14.95
CA ASP A 95 -14.56 10.11 -15.99
C ASP A 95 -14.47 8.71 -16.57
N THR A 96 -13.27 8.13 -16.58
CA THR A 96 -13.00 6.76 -17.03
C THR A 96 -11.76 6.17 -16.33
N VAL A 97 -11.54 4.88 -16.52
CA VAL A 97 -10.39 4.16 -16.03
C VAL A 97 -9.66 3.44 -17.16
N ILE A 98 -8.35 3.43 -17.10
CA ILE A 98 -7.52 2.56 -17.95
C ILE A 98 -7.21 1.31 -17.15
N LEU A 99 -7.73 0.18 -17.58
CA LEU A 99 -7.43 -1.13 -17.05
C LEU A 99 -6.18 -1.66 -17.74
N LEU A 100 -5.05 -1.67 -17.05
CA LEU A 100 -3.77 -2.15 -17.55
C LEU A 100 -3.57 -3.60 -17.13
N VAL A 101 -3.44 -4.50 -18.10
CA VAL A 101 -3.27 -5.94 -17.90
C VAL A 101 -1.99 -6.42 -18.57
N ASP A 102 -1.23 -7.27 -17.88
CA ASP A 102 -0.04 -7.92 -18.44
C ASP A 102 -0.44 -9.04 -19.40
N SER A 103 0.12 -9.06 -20.60
CA SER A 103 -0.20 -10.02 -21.65
C SER A 103 0.16 -11.48 -21.34
N SER A 104 1.01 -11.74 -20.34
CA SER A 104 1.40 -13.09 -19.91
C SER A 104 0.66 -13.54 -18.65
N GLU A 105 0.39 -12.61 -17.72
CA GLU A 105 -0.20 -12.93 -16.41
C GLU A 105 -1.74 -12.89 -16.43
N GLY A 106 -2.31 -12.00 -17.27
CA GLY A 106 -3.75 -11.79 -17.32
C GLY A 106 -4.28 -10.90 -16.19
N PRO A 107 -5.62 -10.83 -16.01
CA PRO A 107 -6.24 -10.05 -14.97
C PRO A 107 -6.02 -10.70 -13.61
N MET A 108 -5.20 -10.06 -12.79
CA MET A 108 -4.89 -10.52 -11.44
C MET A 108 -5.97 -10.05 -10.43
N PRO A 109 -6.13 -10.76 -9.31
CA PRO A 109 -7.20 -10.51 -8.35
C PRO A 109 -7.25 -9.08 -7.77
N GLN A 110 -6.11 -8.40 -7.54
CA GLN A 110 -6.10 -6.98 -7.10
C GLN A 110 -6.79 -6.06 -8.11
N THR A 111 -6.65 -6.37 -9.40
CA THR A 111 -7.33 -5.69 -10.49
C THR A 111 -8.85 -5.83 -10.36
N ARG A 112 -9.35 -7.03 -9.94
CA ARG A 112 -10.77 -7.32 -9.75
C ARG A 112 -11.42 -6.35 -8.77
N PHE A 113 -10.79 -6.09 -7.62
CA PHE A 113 -11.33 -5.18 -6.61
C PHE A 113 -11.48 -3.75 -7.15
N VAL A 114 -10.39 -3.19 -7.73
CA VAL A 114 -10.41 -1.81 -8.21
C VAL A 114 -11.35 -1.65 -9.40
N LEU A 115 -11.43 -2.66 -10.27
CA LEU A 115 -12.37 -2.69 -11.39
C LEU A 115 -13.81 -2.75 -10.89
N SER A 116 -14.16 -3.61 -9.92
CA SER A 116 -15.49 -3.66 -9.30
C SER A 116 -15.93 -2.29 -8.82
N LYS A 117 -15.07 -1.58 -8.09
CA LYS A 117 -15.36 -0.23 -7.61
C LYS A 117 -15.55 0.81 -8.72
N SER A 118 -14.85 0.67 -9.83
CA SER A 118 -15.06 1.55 -10.99
C SER A 118 -16.38 1.26 -11.72
N LEU A 119 -16.74 -0.01 -11.86
CA LEU A 119 -18.01 -0.43 -12.48
C LEU A 119 -19.23 -0.02 -11.63
N GLU A 120 -19.14 -0.18 -10.29
CA GLU A 120 -20.16 0.30 -9.34
C GLU A 120 -20.42 1.81 -9.44
N GLN A 121 -19.39 2.61 -9.80
CA GLN A 121 -19.52 4.06 -10.05
C GLN A 121 -20.03 4.38 -11.46
N GLY A 122 -20.31 3.38 -12.29
CA GLY A 122 -20.80 3.54 -13.66
C GLY A 122 -19.74 4.02 -14.65
N LEU A 123 -18.45 3.83 -14.35
CA LEU A 123 -17.37 4.19 -15.25
C LEU A 123 -17.25 3.17 -16.39
N ASN A 124 -16.92 3.64 -17.59
CA ASN A 124 -16.68 2.81 -18.77
C ASN A 124 -15.16 2.67 -18.98
N PRO A 125 -14.57 1.48 -18.74
CA PRO A 125 -13.13 1.28 -18.82
C PRO A 125 -12.58 1.29 -20.23
N ILE A 126 -11.27 1.54 -20.35
CA ILE A 126 -10.45 1.30 -21.54
C ILE A 126 -9.46 0.18 -21.18
N LEU A 127 -9.44 -0.90 -21.94
CA LEU A 127 -8.49 -2.00 -21.72
C LEU A 127 -7.18 -1.73 -22.44
N PHE A 128 -6.06 -1.85 -21.74
CA PHE A 128 -4.71 -1.79 -22.30
C PHE A 128 -3.92 -3.05 -21.95
N ILE A 129 -3.71 -3.91 -22.95
CA ILE A 129 -2.87 -5.11 -22.83
C ILE A 129 -1.41 -4.72 -23.00
N ASN A 130 -0.65 -4.77 -21.92
CA ASN A 130 0.75 -4.34 -21.86
C ASN A 130 1.73 -5.52 -21.98
N LYS A 131 2.98 -5.19 -22.31
CA LYS A 131 4.10 -6.14 -22.42
C LYS A 131 3.88 -7.21 -23.48
N ILE A 132 3.25 -6.86 -24.59
CA ILE A 132 3.03 -7.79 -25.73
C ILE A 132 4.33 -8.21 -26.42
N ASP A 133 5.47 -7.62 -26.05
CA ASP A 133 6.82 -8.01 -26.46
C ASP A 133 7.38 -9.24 -25.73
N LYS A 134 6.67 -9.73 -24.71
CA LYS A 134 7.06 -10.93 -23.97
C LYS A 134 6.91 -12.20 -24.87
N LYS A 135 7.80 -13.17 -24.68
CA LYS A 135 7.78 -14.44 -25.43
C LYS A 135 6.61 -15.36 -25.03
N ASP A 136 6.13 -15.20 -23.82
CA ASP A 136 5.03 -15.91 -23.19
C ASP A 136 3.72 -15.11 -23.19
N ALA A 137 3.64 -14.08 -24.04
CA ALA A 137 2.42 -13.33 -24.24
C ALA A 137 1.31 -14.21 -24.83
N ARG A 138 0.11 -14.19 -24.22
CA ARG A 138 -1.08 -14.94 -24.60
C ARG A 138 -2.27 -13.99 -24.79
N ILE A 139 -2.13 -13.09 -25.75
CA ILE A 139 -2.97 -11.90 -25.91
C ILE A 139 -4.45 -12.25 -25.99
N ASP A 140 -4.84 -13.19 -26.87
CA ASP A 140 -6.23 -13.56 -27.09
C ASP A 140 -6.87 -14.18 -25.84
N GLU A 141 -6.14 -15.07 -25.16
CA GLU A 141 -6.59 -15.70 -23.91
C GLU A 141 -6.80 -14.65 -22.79
N VAL A 142 -5.89 -13.68 -22.68
CA VAL A 142 -5.99 -12.61 -21.67
C VAL A 142 -7.19 -11.70 -21.95
N VAL A 143 -7.50 -11.43 -23.20
CA VAL A 143 -8.71 -10.68 -23.57
C VAL A 143 -9.97 -11.44 -23.15
N ASP A 144 -10.03 -12.75 -23.39
CA ASP A 144 -11.15 -13.60 -22.99
C ASP A 144 -11.28 -13.63 -21.45
N GLU A 145 -10.18 -13.79 -20.71
CA GLU A 145 -10.15 -13.73 -19.23
C GLU A 145 -10.66 -12.38 -18.70
N VAL A 146 -10.37 -11.28 -19.38
CA VAL A 146 -10.89 -9.96 -19.01
C VAL A 146 -12.39 -9.89 -19.23
N TYR A 147 -12.92 -10.40 -20.35
CA TYR A 147 -14.36 -10.48 -20.57
C TYR A 147 -15.06 -11.34 -19.50
N GLU A 148 -14.50 -12.48 -19.13
CA GLU A 148 -15.00 -13.32 -18.02
C GLU A 148 -15.01 -12.55 -16.70
N LEU A 149 -13.94 -11.79 -16.41
CA LEU A 149 -13.88 -10.94 -15.22
C LEU A 149 -14.98 -9.89 -15.19
N PHE A 150 -15.26 -9.23 -16.31
CA PHE A 150 -16.34 -8.24 -16.39
C PHE A 150 -17.73 -8.88 -16.20
N MET A 151 -17.96 -10.05 -16.78
CA MET A 151 -19.21 -10.81 -16.59
C MET A 151 -19.38 -11.25 -15.13
N ASP A 152 -18.31 -11.70 -14.47
CA ASP A 152 -18.30 -12.06 -13.06
C ASP A 152 -18.59 -10.87 -12.13
N LEU A 153 -18.35 -9.65 -12.60
CA LEU A 153 -18.59 -8.39 -11.86
C LEU A 153 -19.95 -7.75 -12.21
N ASP A 154 -20.86 -8.50 -12.84
CA ASP A 154 -22.20 -8.04 -13.22
C ASP A 154 -22.19 -6.72 -14.03
N SER A 155 -21.17 -6.53 -14.91
CA SER A 155 -21.08 -5.35 -15.77
C SER A 155 -22.24 -5.27 -16.76
N ASN A 156 -22.68 -4.05 -17.10
CA ASN A 156 -23.72 -3.82 -18.06
C ASN A 156 -23.19 -3.84 -19.52
N ASP A 157 -24.10 -3.84 -20.52
CA ASP A 157 -23.73 -3.93 -21.94
C ASP A 157 -22.82 -2.77 -22.39
N ASP A 158 -23.01 -1.56 -21.86
CA ASP A 158 -22.17 -0.40 -22.19
C ASP A 158 -20.76 -0.57 -21.64
N GLN A 159 -20.63 -1.13 -20.45
CA GLN A 159 -19.35 -1.42 -19.81
C GLN A 159 -18.60 -2.59 -20.46
N LEU A 160 -19.32 -3.55 -21.06
CA LEU A 160 -18.73 -4.65 -21.84
C LEU A 160 -18.23 -4.21 -23.22
N ASN A 161 -18.69 -3.07 -23.73
CA ASN A 161 -18.27 -2.52 -25.02
C ASN A 161 -17.07 -1.57 -24.86
N PHE A 162 -16.01 -2.04 -24.18
CA PHE A 162 -14.81 -1.24 -23.95
C PHE A 162 -13.84 -1.31 -25.13
N PRO A 163 -13.14 -0.21 -25.45
CA PRO A 163 -12.05 -0.24 -26.43
C PRO A 163 -10.84 -1.00 -25.89
N ILE A 164 -10.18 -1.76 -26.77
CA ILE A 164 -8.98 -2.53 -26.46
C ILE A 164 -7.79 -1.94 -27.20
N LEU A 165 -6.70 -1.70 -26.47
CA LEU A 165 -5.41 -1.32 -27.04
C LEU A 165 -4.34 -2.29 -26.56
N TYR A 166 -3.31 -2.40 -27.36
CA TYR A 166 -2.16 -3.26 -27.11
C TYR A 166 -0.90 -2.43 -27.11
N GLY A 167 0.10 -2.82 -26.34
CA GLY A 167 1.32 -2.02 -26.35
C GLY A 167 2.44 -2.51 -25.48
N VAL A 168 3.51 -1.71 -25.52
CA VAL A 168 4.70 -1.88 -24.69
C VAL A 168 4.97 -0.55 -24.00
N ALA A 169 4.36 -0.37 -22.83
CA ALA A 169 4.44 0.89 -22.05
C ALA A 169 5.90 1.32 -21.82
N ARG A 170 6.80 0.37 -21.61
CA ARG A 170 8.23 0.63 -21.44
C ARG A 170 8.86 1.32 -22.66
N GLN A 171 8.34 1.13 -23.86
CA GLN A 171 8.81 1.75 -25.10
C GLN A 171 7.90 2.88 -25.57
N GLY A 172 6.83 3.17 -24.80
CA GLY A 172 5.87 4.22 -25.11
C GLY A 172 5.10 3.94 -26.40
N ILE A 173 4.73 2.68 -26.64
CA ILE A 173 3.99 2.22 -27.81
C ILE A 173 2.57 1.83 -27.42
N ALA A 174 1.59 2.29 -28.18
CA ALA A 174 0.22 1.82 -28.15
C ALA A 174 -0.28 1.60 -29.59
N VAL A 175 -0.99 0.49 -29.82
CA VAL A 175 -1.61 0.16 -31.12
C VAL A 175 -3.04 -0.36 -30.90
N LYS A 176 -3.90 -0.22 -31.91
CA LYS A 176 -5.26 -0.77 -31.91
C LYS A 176 -5.28 -2.24 -32.38
N ASP A 177 -4.28 -2.68 -33.13
CA ASP A 177 -4.12 -4.06 -33.59
C ASP A 177 -2.69 -4.54 -33.24
N PRO A 178 -2.53 -5.65 -32.53
CA PRO A 178 -1.20 -6.15 -32.17
C PRO A 178 -0.35 -6.53 -33.39
N SER A 179 -0.97 -6.86 -34.53
CA SER A 179 -0.26 -7.18 -35.78
C SER A 179 0.47 -5.98 -36.40
N ASP A 180 0.11 -4.74 -36.02
CA ASP A 180 0.78 -3.52 -36.51
C ASP A 180 2.26 -3.47 -36.14
N ILE A 181 2.63 -4.13 -35.03
CA ILE A 181 4.02 -4.16 -34.53
C ILE A 181 4.71 -5.51 -34.73
N ASP A 182 4.10 -6.41 -35.53
CA ASP A 182 4.73 -7.67 -35.91
C ASP A 182 6.05 -7.42 -36.67
N GLY A 183 7.12 -8.07 -36.20
CA GLY A 183 8.46 -7.90 -36.76
C GLY A 183 9.29 -6.75 -36.20
N LEU A 184 8.76 -5.95 -35.25
CA LEU A 184 9.57 -5.04 -34.47
C LEU A 184 10.52 -5.82 -33.55
N GLU A 185 11.84 -5.62 -33.74
CA GLU A 185 12.83 -6.18 -32.80
C GLU A 185 12.86 -5.34 -31.52
N PHE A 186 12.19 -5.83 -30.48
CA PHE A 186 12.26 -5.21 -29.17
C PHE A 186 13.61 -5.52 -28.50
N ARG A 187 14.35 -4.49 -28.14
CA ARG A 187 15.63 -4.67 -27.43
C ARG A 187 15.38 -5.13 -26.00
N GLN A 188 15.55 -6.42 -25.77
CA GLN A 188 15.55 -6.99 -24.43
C GLN A 188 16.77 -6.48 -23.65
N GLY A 189 16.56 -5.89 -22.49
CA GLY A 189 17.62 -5.64 -21.52
C GLY A 189 18.22 -4.23 -21.45
N ASP A 190 17.79 -3.27 -22.27
CA ASP A 190 18.25 -1.88 -22.12
C ASP A 190 17.47 -1.21 -20.96
N SER A 191 18.09 -1.15 -19.78
CA SER A 191 17.55 -0.46 -18.61
C SER A 191 17.48 1.08 -18.78
N LYS A 192 17.98 1.60 -19.88
CA LYS A 192 17.95 3.02 -20.25
C LYS A 192 17.19 3.21 -21.55
N LEU A 193 15.88 3.11 -21.49
CA LEU A 193 15.03 3.51 -22.59
C LEU A 193 15.19 5.01 -22.81
N LYS A 194 15.80 5.36 -23.91
CA LYS A 194 15.63 6.68 -24.50
C LYS A 194 14.20 6.72 -25.06
N HIS A 195 13.25 7.10 -24.25
CA HIS A 195 11.97 7.57 -24.76
C HIS A 195 12.27 8.80 -25.58
N THR A 196 12.29 8.64 -26.88
CA THR A 196 12.30 9.81 -27.76
C THR A 196 10.88 10.37 -27.79
N PRO A 197 10.68 11.67 -27.96
CA PRO A 197 9.36 12.26 -28.22
C PRO A 197 8.68 11.64 -29.45
N GLU A 198 9.42 10.95 -30.28
CA GLU A 198 9.02 10.35 -31.56
C GLU A 198 8.58 8.87 -31.43
N GLY A 199 8.55 8.30 -30.20
CA GLY A 199 8.20 6.87 -30.02
C GLY A 199 9.33 5.90 -30.43
N TYR A 200 9.01 4.63 -30.65
CA TYR A 200 9.94 3.58 -31.04
C TYR A 200 9.48 2.89 -32.33
N GLY A 201 10.38 2.78 -33.30
CA GLY A 201 10.07 2.11 -34.57
C GLY A 201 9.00 2.82 -35.42
N GLY A 202 8.71 4.10 -35.15
CA GLY A 202 7.63 4.86 -35.80
C GLY A 202 6.29 4.76 -35.10
N PHE A 203 6.21 4.08 -33.95
CA PHE A 203 5.02 3.96 -33.11
C PHE A 203 5.20 4.75 -31.82
N ASP A 204 4.12 5.33 -31.31
CA ASP A 204 4.08 6.11 -30.09
C ASP A 204 2.81 5.79 -29.25
N ILE A 205 2.54 6.56 -28.21
CA ILE A 205 1.37 6.38 -27.34
C ILE A 205 0.13 7.16 -27.82
N THR A 206 0.21 7.88 -28.93
CA THR A 206 -0.89 8.69 -29.49
C THR A 206 -2.18 7.92 -29.66
N PRO A 207 -2.20 6.64 -30.12
CA PRO A 207 -3.45 5.87 -30.24
C PRO A 207 -4.21 5.75 -28.92
N LEU A 208 -3.50 5.69 -27.77
CA LEU A 208 -4.15 5.65 -26.46
C LEU A 208 -4.73 7.03 -26.10
N PHE A 209 -4.04 8.13 -26.35
CA PHE A 209 -4.58 9.47 -26.16
C PHE A 209 -5.83 9.72 -27.01
N ASP A 210 -5.78 9.34 -28.27
CA ASP A 210 -6.92 9.50 -29.19
C ASP A 210 -8.11 8.65 -28.73
N THR A 211 -7.87 7.41 -28.29
CA THR A 211 -8.92 6.56 -27.75
C THR A 211 -9.54 7.14 -26.47
N ILE A 212 -8.75 7.72 -25.56
CA ILE A 212 -9.28 8.41 -24.37
C ILE A 212 -10.22 9.55 -24.79
N ILE A 213 -9.84 10.35 -25.78
CA ILE A 213 -10.65 11.50 -26.24
C ILE A 213 -11.89 11.03 -27.00
N GLU A 214 -11.81 9.94 -27.75
CA GLU A 214 -12.93 9.36 -28.50
C GLU A 214 -13.95 8.66 -27.60
N HIS A 215 -13.45 7.93 -26.59
CA HIS A 215 -14.27 7.11 -25.70
C HIS A 215 -14.91 7.92 -24.56
N CYS A 216 -14.22 8.94 -24.07
CA CYS A 216 -14.69 9.73 -22.94
C CYS A 216 -15.43 10.98 -23.41
N GLU A 217 -16.61 11.19 -22.87
CA GLU A 217 -17.27 12.47 -23.02
C GLU A 217 -16.49 13.56 -22.27
N VAL A 218 -16.20 14.66 -22.97
CA VAL A 218 -15.61 15.85 -22.34
C VAL A 218 -16.57 16.36 -21.27
N TYR A 219 -16.05 16.61 -20.07
CA TYR A 219 -16.86 17.08 -18.94
C TYR A 219 -17.80 18.24 -19.37
N PRO A 220 -19.12 18.17 -19.02
CA PRO A 220 -20.09 19.18 -19.48
C PRO A 220 -19.75 20.59 -18.99
N ASP A 221 -20.09 21.61 -19.79
CA ASP A 221 -19.88 23.00 -19.42
C ASP A 221 -20.92 23.46 -18.41
N ARG A 222 -20.54 23.54 -17.14
CA ARG A 222 -21.40 23.99 -16.04
C ARG A 222 -20.80 25.21 -15.33
N ARG A 223 -19.96 26.01 -16.01
CA ARG A 223 -19.27 27.18 -15.44
C ARG A 223 -20.20 28.29 -14.94
N GLU A 224 -21.37 28.41 -15.54
CA GLU A 224 -22.37 29.42 -15.16
C GLU A 224 -23.18 29.03 -13.90
N GLU A 225 -23.07 27.76 -13.45
CA GLU A 225 -23.77 27.29 -12.26
C GLU A 225 -23.04 27.73 -10.98
N PRO A 226 -23.72 27.74 -9.82
CA PRO A 226 -23.07 27.97 -8.52
C PRO A 226 -21.96 26.95 -8.26
N LEU A 227 -20.83 27.39 -7.68
CA LEU A 227 -19.68 26.56 -7.35
C LEU A 227 -20.07 25.36 -6.49
N GLN A 228 -19.54 24.19 -6.86
CA GLN A 228 -19.56 22.99 -6.04
C GLN A 228 -18.33 22.14 -6.32
N MET A 229 -17.58 21.79 -5.27
CA MET A 229 -16.36 21.01 -5.31
C MET A 229 -16.29 20.12 -4.08
N GLN A 230 -16.17 18.81 -4.26
CA GLN A 230 -15.99 17.88 -3.13
C GLN A 230 -14.51 17.57 -2.94
N ILE A 231 -14.08 17.51 -1.69
CA ILE A 231 -12.72 17.11 -1.32
C ILE A 231 -12.63 15.59 -1.28
N SER A 232 -11.76 15.04 -2.12
CA SER A 232 -11.51 13.58 -2.23
C SER A 232 -10.24 13.16 -1.52
N THR A 233 -9.23 14.04 -1.45
CA THR A 233 -7.91 13.74 -0.90
C THR A 233 -7.37 14.95 -0.14
N LEU A 234 -6.56 14.69 0.87
CA LEU A 234 -5.83 15.71 1.61
C LEU A 234 -4.33 15.64 1.29
N ALA A 235 -3.67 16.79 1.38
CA ALA A 235 -2.24 16.91 1.36
C ALA A 235 -1.80 17.92 2.43
N TYR A 236 -0.53 17.94 2.74
CA TYR A 236 0.05 18.89 3.68
C TYR A 236 1.30 19.52 3.09
N ASP A 237 1.47 20.80 3.31
CA ASP A 237 2.65 21.57 2.95
C ASP A 237 3.15 22.30 4.19
N ASP A 238 4.44 22.19 4.49
CA ASP A 238 5.02 22.75 5.74
C ASP A 238 4.90 24.29 5.82
N TYR A 239 4.69 24.98 4.68
CA TYR A 239 4.56 26.45 4.62
C TYR A 239 3.12 26.93 4.49
N ILE A 240 2.28 26.17 3.77
CA ILE A 240 0.90 26.57 3.44
C ILE A 240 -0.10 25.91 4.40
N GLY A 241 0.28 24.78 5.01
CA GLY A 241 -0.56 23.96 5.87
C GLY A 241 -1.38 22.92 5.08
N ARG A 242 -2.56 22.58 5.62
CA ARG A 242 -3.46 21.57 5.05
C ARG A 242 -4.01 22.02 3.69
N LEU A 243 -4.02 21.11 2.74
CA LEU A 243 -4.49 21.29 1.36
C LEU A 243 -5.60 20.30 1.07
N GLY A 244 -6.71 20.78 0.50
CA GLY A 244 -7.78 19.92 0.00
C GLY A 244 -7.62 19.72 -1.51
N ILE A 245 -7.76 18.47 -1.97
CA ILE A 245 -7.71 18.10 -3.39
C ILE A 245 -9.08 17.54 -3.76
N GLY A 246 -9.63 17.98 -4.90
CA GLY A 246 -10.90 17.49 -5.36
C GLY A 246 -11.25 18.00 -6.75
N ARG A 247 -12.35 17.48 -7.27
CA ARG A 247 -12.91 17.88 -8.56
C ARG A 247 -13.95 18.98 -8.39
N ILE A 248 -13.88 20.00 -9.23
CA ILE A 248 -14.96 20.99 -9.35
C ILE A 248 -16.06 20.37 -10.20
N THR A 249 -17.22 20.12 -9.60
CA THR A 249 -18.37 19.51 -10.29
C THR A 249 -19.20 20.52 -11.06
N ARG A 250 -19.27 21.77 -10.58
CA ARG A 250 -19.94 22.88 -11.28
C ARG A 250 -19.37 24.22 -10.83
N GLY A 251 -19.58 25.23 -11.63
CA GLY A 251 -19.15 26.59 -11.35
C GLY A 251 -17.67 26.82 -11.60
N MET A 252 -17.18 27.89 -11.02
CA MET A 252 -15.78 28.32 -11.08
C MET A 252 -15.27 28.66 -9.69
N LEU A 253 -14.09 28.17 -9.36
CA LEU A 253 -13.40 28.48 -8.12
C LEU A 253 -12.42 29.64 -8.33
N LYS A 254 -12.46 30.67 -7.49
CA LYS A 254 -11.57 31.85 -7.58
C LYS A 254 -10.75 32.03 -6.32
N GLN A 255 -9.48 32.37 -6.49
CA GLN A 255 -8.60 32.67 -5.38
C GLN A 255 -9.14 33.84 -4.55
N GLY A 256 -9.08 33.72 -3.24
CA GLY A 256 -9.54 34.74 -2.31
C GLY A 256 -11.06 34.90 -2.17
N SER A 257 -11.87 34.11 -2.91
CA SER A 257 -13.32 34.12 -2.79
C SER A 257 -13.79 33.59 -1.44
N GLN A 258 -14.94 34.05 -1.00
CA GLN A 258 -15.66 33.47 0.13
C GLN A 258 -16.54 32.33 -0.36
N VAL A 259 -16.54 31.23 0.37
CA VAL A 259 -17.25 29.99 0.05
C VAL A 259 -17.93 29.44 1.29
N SER A 260 -18.96 28.61 1.09
CA SER A 260 -19.55 27.77 2.13
C SER A 260 -18.91 26.39 2.08
N VAL A 261 -18.42 25.93 3.22
CA VAL A 261 -17.96 24.54 3.40
C VAL A 261 -19.10 23.77 4.05
N VAL A 262 -19.65 22.82 3.33
CA VAL A 262 -20.72 21.94 3.80
C VAL A 262 -20.09 20.70 4.41
N LYS A 263 -20.25 20.59 5.71
CA LYS A 263 -19.83 19.44 6.54
C LYS A 263 -21.06 18.57 6.84
N GLU A 264 -20.87 17.42 7.42
CA GLU A 264 -21.96 16.47 7.71
C GLU A 264 -23.12 17.10 8.53
N ASN A 265 -22.78 17.91 9.55
CA ASN A 265 -23.77 18.49 10.49
C ASN A 265 -23.75 20.02 10.53
N SER A 266 -22.97 20.68 9.66
CA SER A 266 -22.83 22.14 9.69
C SER A 266 -22.45 22.72 8.33
N VAL A 267 -22.72 24.00 8.17
CA VAL A 267 -22.25 24.81 7.03
C VAL A 267 -21.45 25.97 7.58
N GLU A 268 -20.23 26.12 7.13
CA GLU A 268 -19.33 27.16 7.59
C GLU A 268 -18.79 28.01 6.46
N ASN A 269 -18.76 29.33 6.65
CA ASN A 269 -18.17 30.21 5.67
C ASN A 269 -16.66 30.29 5.85
N ARG A 270 -15.93 30.09 4.76
CA ARG A 270 -14.47 30.13 4.73
C ARG A 270 -13.98 30.96 3.54
N LYS A 271 -12.70 31.28 3.55
CA LYS A 271 -12.05 32.00 2.46
C LYS A 271 -11.02 31.10 1.80
N ILE A 272 -11.09 30.99 0.46
CA ILE A 272 -10.09 30.26 -0.34
C ILE A 272 -8.77 31.05 -0.30
N GLY A 273 -7.69 30.35 0.02
CA GLY A 273 -6.33 30.89 -0.08
C GLY A 273 -5.82 30.85 -1.53
N GLN A 274 -4.87 29.98 -1.78
CA GLN A 274 -4.34 29.73 -3.12
C GLN A 274 -5.03 28.52 -3.75
N ILE A 275 -5.09 28.55 -5.08
CA ILE A 275 -5.60 27.44 -5.91
C ILE A 275 -4.45 26.98 -6.79
N PHE A 276 -4.28 25.67 -6.89
CA PHE A 276 -3.28 25.08 -7.76
C PHE A 276 -3.95 24.09 -8.71
N VAL A 277 -3.44 24.03 -9.93
CA VAL A 277 -3.75 23.00 -10.92
C VAL A 277 -2.49 22.21 -11.24
N TYR A 278 -2.66 20.97 -11.70
CA TYR A 278 -1.52 20.18 -12.15
C TYR A 278 -1.15 20.54 -13.59
N ARG A 279 0.16 20.69 -13.84
CA ARG A 279 0.78 20.75 -15.18
C ARG A 279 1.99 19.83 -15.18
N GLY A 280 1.90 18.69 -15.88
CA GLY A 280 2.76 17.57 -15.61
C GLY A 280 2.60 17.14 -14.15
N LEU A 281 3.70 16.98 -13.45
CA LEU A 281 3.73 16.65 -12.01
C LEU A 281 3.70 17.88 -11.09
N LYS A 282 3.86 19.09 -11.65
CA LYS A 282 4.00 20.31 -10.85
C LYS A 282 2.65 20.91 -10.50
N ARG A 283 2.48 21.32 -9.25
CA ARG A 283 1.38 22.18 -8.81
C ARG A 283 1.66 23.62 -9.22
N VAL A 284 0.83 24.19 -10.07
CA VAL A 284 0.99 25.57 -10.56
C VAL A 284 -0.12 26.42 -9.99
N PRO A 285 0.19 27.56 -9.33
CA PRO A 285 -0.83 28.45 -8.80
C PRO A 285 -1.61 29.11 -9.95
N VAL A 286 -2.92 29.24 -9.75
CA VAL A 286 -3.84 29.89 -10.69
C VAL A 286 -4.78 30.82 -9.94
N GLU A 287 -5.29 31.85 -10.63
CA GLU A 287 -6.26 32.80 -10.06
C GLU A 287 -7.67 32.21 -10.03
N GLU A 288 -8.01 31.37 -11.03
CA GLU A 288 -9.31 30.71 -11.14
C GLU A 288 -9.19 29.32 -11.77
N ALA A 289 -10.12 28.45 -11.43
CA ALA A 289 -10.27 27.10 -11.99
C ALA A 289 -11.73 26.81 -12.31
N GLN A 290 -11.98 26.02 -13.36
CA GLN A 290 -13.31 25.73 -13.89
C GLN A 290 -13.81 24.32 -13.52
N CYS A 291 -15.12 24.10 -13.69
CA CYS A 291 -15.72 22.77 -13.54
C CYS A 291 -15.06 21.72 -14.43
N GLY A 292 -15.00 20.49 -13.93
CA GLY A 292 -14.31 19.37 -14.55
C GLY A 292 -12.85 19.22 -14.12
N ASP A 293 -12.19 20.26 -13.60
CA ASP A 293 -10.78 20.18 -13.23
C ASP A 293 -10.57 19.63 -11.82
N ILE A 294 -9.48 18.88 -11.64
CA ILE A 294 -8.99 18.45 -10.33
C ILE A 294 -8.03 19.52 -9.83
N VAL A 295 -8.36 20.13 -8.71
CA VAL A 295 -7.65 21.27 -8.15
C VAL A 295 -7.21 21.03 -6.72
N VAL A 296 -6.18 21.77 -6.32
CA VAL A 296 -5.70 21.81 -4.93
C VAL A 296 -6.03 23.18 -4.35
N VAL A 297 -6.66 23.19 -3.18
CA VAL A 297 -7.06 24.42 -2.48
C VAL A 297 -6.38 24.53 -1.13
N SER A 298 -6.04 25.76 -0.75
CA SER A 298 -5.50 26.12 0.56
C SER A 298 -6.38 27.13 1.27
N GLY A 299 -6.06 27.45 2.52
CA GLY A 299 -6.72 28.47 3.31
C GLY A 299 -7.85 27.98 4.22
N ILE A 300 -8.18 26.69 4.19
CA ILE A 300 -9.15 26.05 5.07
C ILE A 300 -8.42 25.00 5.90
N SER A 301 -8.00 25.37 7.10
CA SER A 301 -7.11 24.54 7.93
C SER A 301 -7.79 23.29 8.50
N ASP A 302 -9.11 23.29 8.59
CA ASP A 302 -9.94 22.22 9.14
C ASP A 302 -10.72 21.43 8.06
N ILE A 303 -10.34 21.59 6.78
CA ILE A 303 -10.98 20.87 5.66
C ILE A 303 -10.76 19.36 5.80
N SER A 304 -11.81 18.58 5.55
CA SER A 304 -11.79 17.13 5.62
C SER A 304 -12.29 16.48 4.33
N ILE A 305 -12.00 15.20 4.18
CA ILE A 305 -12.47 14.41 3.03
C ILE A 305 -14.00 14.29 3.10
N GLY A 306 -14.64 14.38 1.92
CA GLY A 306 -16.09 14.33 1.78
C GLY A 306 -16.77 15.67 1.95
N GLU A 307 -16.13 16.68 2.57
CA GLU A 307 -16.68 18.02 2.65
C GLU A 307 -16.79 18.67 1.28
N THR A 308 -17.83 19.47 1.09
CA THR A 308 -18.10 20.12 -0.18
C THR A 308 -17.92 21.64 -0.03
N ILE A 309 -17.09 22.20 -0.91
CA ILE A 309 -16.91 23.64 -1.06
C ILE A 309 -17.96 24.14 -2.06
N CYS A 310 -18.81 25.08 -1.62
CA CYS A 310 -19.94 25.60 -2.38
C CYS A 310 -19.93 27.11 -2.50
N ASP A 311 -20.68 27.63 -3.46
CA ASP A 311 -21.04 29.05 -3.48
C ASP A 311 -21.87 29.42 -2.25
N LEU A 312 -21.69 30.65 -1.72
CA LEU A 312 -22.44 31.14 -0.55
C LEU A 312 -23.96 31.12 -0.76
N SER A 313 -24.41 31.32 -2.01
CA SER A 313 -25.83 31.35 -2.37
C SER A 313 -26.47 29.96 -2.51
N ALA A 314 -25.66 28.90 -2.67
CA ALA A 314 -26.14 27.54 -2.90
C ALA A 314 -25.27 26.51 -2.14
N PRO A 315 -25.38 26.41 -0.81
CA PRO A 315 -24.61 25.50 0.00
C PRO A 315 -25.16 24.06 -0.06
N GLU A 316 -24.93 23.38 -1.17
CA GLU A 316 -25.41 22.03 -1.45
C GLU A 316 -24.26 21.02 -1.37
N GLY A 317 -24.25 20.16 -0.33
CA GLY A 317 -23.26 19.08 -0.18
C GLY A 317 -23.50 17.94 -1.15
N LEU A 318 -22.43 17.28 -1.62
CA LEU A 318 -22.47 16.10 -2.49
C LEU A 318 -22.63 14.76 -1.72
N GLY A 319 -22.95 14.82 -0.43
CA GLY A 319 -23.02 13.66 0.45
C GLY A 319 -21.66 13.28 1.03
N SER A 320 -21.67 12.56 2.14
CA SER A 320 -20.44 12.10 2.77
C SER A 320 -19.75 11.03 1.94
N ILE A 321 -18.43 11.04 1.97
CA ILE A 321 -17.62 9.91 1.50
C ILE A 321 -17.40 9.00 2.71
N MET A 322 -17.86 7.75 2.65
CA MET A 322 -17.61 6.80 3.73
C MET A 322 -16.12 6.56 3.86
N ILE A 323 -15.61 6.72 5.06
CA ILE A 323 -14.25 6.36 5.43
C ILE A 323 -14.37 5.06 6.22
N GLU A 324 -13.77 3.99 5.71
CA GLU A 324 -13.76 2.71 6.40
C GLU A 324 -13.08 2.85 7.78
N GLU A 325 -13.66 2.24 8.78
CA GLU A 325 -13.10 2.22 10.13
C GLU A 325 -11.84 1.38 10.22
N PRO A 326 -10.89 1.74 11.09
CA PRO A 326 -9.71 0.93 11.34
C PRO A 326 -10.07 -0.49 11.83
N THR A 327 -9.41 -1.50 11.32
CA THR A 327 -9.60 -2.91 11.72
C THR A 327 -8.49 -3.44 12.62
N LEU A 328 -7.31 -2.81 12.56
CA LEU A 328 -6.13 -3.20 13.34
C LEU A 328 -5.64 -2.05 14.21
N SER A 329 -5.12 -2.36 15.37
CA SER A 329 -4.44 -1.42 16.24
C SER A 329 -3.12 -1.99 16.76
N MET A 330 -2.15 -1.12 17.05
CA MET A 330 -0.91 -1.47 17.71
C MET A 330 -0.39 -0.32 18.56
N ASN A 331 0.44 -0.64 19.53
CA ASN A 331 1.04 0.34 20.41
C ASN A 331 2.39 0.81 19.87
N PHE A 332 2.54 2.12 19.71
CA PHE A 332 3.80 2.80 19.41
C PHE A 332 4.36 3.38 20.71
N MET A 333 5.56 2.94 21.08
CA MET A 333 6.15 3.26 22.37
C MET A 333 7.54 3.85 22.21
N VAL A 334 7.94 4.66 23.17
CA VAL A 334 9.34 5.06 23.31
C VAL A 334 10.18 3.80 23.50
N ASN A 335 11.29 3.70 22.79
CA ASN A 335 12.23 2.60 22.99
C ASN A 335 12.90 2.72 24.36
N SER A 336 12.71 1.71 25.19
CA SER A 336 13.25 1.62 26.55
C SER A 336 14.35 0.57 26.68
N SER A 337 14.91 0.11 25.56
CA SER A 337 16.00 -0.87 25.57
C SER A 337 17.32 -0.27 26.08
N PRO A 338 18.29 -1.08 26.52
CA PRO A 338 19.63 -0.60 26.89
C PRO A 338 20.39 0.12 25.74
N PHE A 339 19.97 -0.10 24.48
CA PHE A 339 20.57 0.54 23.31
C PHE A 339 19.79 1.76 22.84
N ALA A 340 18.75 2.17 23.55
CA ALA A 340 17.94 3.32 23.19
C ALA A 340 18.76 4.61 23.03
N GLY A 341 18.51 5.37 21.98
CA GLY A 341 19.16 6.65 21.69
C GLY A 341 20.60 6.55 21.17
N GLN A 342 21.10 5.35 20.85
CA GLN A 342 22.44 5.20 20.28
C GLN A 342 22.49 5.49 18.77
N VAL A 343 21.38 5.28 18.06
CA VAL A 343 21.30 5.39 16.60
C VAL A 343 20.24 6.42 16.17
N GLY A 344 19.04 6.37 16.77
CA GLY A 344 17.93 7.22 16.40
C GLY A 344 18.16 8.70 16.75
N LYS A 345 17.71 9.58 15.84
CA LYS A 345 17.72 11.03 16.03
C LYS A 345 16.52 11.50 16.87
N TYR A 346 15.36 10.87 16.67
CA TYR A 346 14.08 11.21 17.30
C TYR A 346 13.64 10.05 18.20
N VAL A 347 13.87 10.19 19.52
CA VAL A 347 13.76 9.08 20.49
C VAL A 347 12.75 9.36 21.62
N THR A 348 12.09 10.52 21.65
CA THR A 348 11.21 10.90 22.75
C THR A 348 9.73 10.76 22.37
N SER A 349 8.86 10.59 23.40
CA SER A 349 7.41 10.55 23.19
C SER A 349 6.87 11.80 22.50
N ARG A 350 7.46 12.97 22.77
CA ARG A 350 7.11 14.21 22.09
C ARG A 350 7.36 14.13 20.58
N HIS A 351 8.54 13.63 20.16
CA HIS A 351 8.86 13.49 18.74
C HIS A 351 7.90 12.52 18.05
N ILE A 352 7.61 11.36 18.68
CA ILE A 352 6.67 10.38 18.15
C ILE A 352 5.28 11.00 18.00
N ARG A 353 4.80 11.72 19.03
CA ARG A 353 3.51 12.41 18.99
C ARG A 353 3.43 13.43 17.85
N GLU A 354 4.43 14.30 17.73
CA GLU A 354 4.48 15.33 16.69
C GLU A 354 4.42 14.70 15.30
N ARG A 355 5.14 13.58 15.10
CA ARG A 355 5.12 12.86 13.83
C ARG A 355 3.77 12.18 13.54
N LEU A 356 3.18 11.54 14.54
CA LEU A 356 1.85 10.93 14.41
C LEU A 356 0.78 11.98 14.12
N ASN A 357 0.84 13.14 14.77
CA ASN A 357 -0.09 14.24 14.50
C ASN A 357 0.07 14.76 13.05
N LYS A 358 1.31 14.84 12.53
CA LYS A 358 1.56 15.22 11.14
C LYS A 358 0.96 14.20 10.17
N GLU A 359 1.01 12.92 10.49
CA GLU A 359 0.39 11.87 9.69
C GLU A 359 -1.14 12.02 9.64
N LEU A 360 -1.78 12.34 10.76
CA LEU A 360 -3.23 12.56 10.83
C LEU A 360 -3.74 13.73 9.99
N GLU A 361 -2.87 14.68 9.61
CA GLU A 361 -3.23 15.79 8.72
C GLU A 361 -3.57 15.32 7.30
N VAL A 362 -3.03 14.17 6.88
CA VAL A 362 -3.15 13.65 5.52
C VAL A 362 -3.90 12.32 5.49
N ASN A 363 -3.63 11.47 6.47
CA ASN A 363 -4.10 10.09 6.52
C ASN A 363 -5.33 9.95 7.40
N VAL A 364 -6.51 10.02 6.78
CA VAL A 364 -7.81 9.92 7.50
C VAL A 364 -8.20 8.48 7.89
N GLY A 365 -7.50 7.47 7.36
CA GLY A 365 -7.71 6.07 7.75
C GLY A 365 -6.91 5.66 8.98
N LEU A 366 -6.19 6.59 9.59
CA LEU A 366 -5.40 6.39 10.79
C LEU A 366 -6.08 7.05 11.98
N THR A 367 -6.07 6.39 13.14
CA THR A 367 -6.44 7.03 14.40
C THR A 367 -5.32 6.86 15.42
N VAL A 368 -5.13 7.87 16.26
CA VAL A 368 -4.11 7.87 17.32
C VAL A 368 -4.76 8.25 18.64
N GLU A 369 -4.69 7.34 19.58
CA GLU A 369 -5.27 7.51 20.92
C GLU A 369 -4.16 7.53 21.97
N ASP A 370 -4.34 8.37 23.01
CA ASP A 370 -3.50 8.34 24.19
C ASP A 370 -3.82 7.09 25.01
N THR A 371 -2.77 6.49 25.57
CA THR A 371 -2.91 5.41 26.54
C THR A 371 -2.70 5.94 27.97
N ASP A 372 -2.87 5.10 28.99
CA ASP A 372 -2.55 5.45 30.38
C ASP A 372 -1.06 5.79 30.60
N SER A 373 -0.20 5.44 29.65
CA SER A 373 1.23 5.77 29.66
C SER A 373 1.52 6.94 28.72
N THR A 374 2.25 7.95 29.22
CA THR A 374 2.71 9.10 28.42
C THR A 374 3.71 8.74 27.31
N ASP A 375 4.28 7.57 27.36
CA ASP A 375 5.31 7.08 26.43
C ASP A 375 4.77 6.03 25.46
N CYS A 376 3.44 5.86 25.39
CA CYS A 376 2.77 4.87 24.56
C CYS A 376 1.55 5.51 23.87
N PHE A 377 1.40 5.28 22.58
CA PHE A 377 0.30 5.72 21.74
C PHE A 377 -0.33 4.51 21.08
N LYS A 378 -1.65 4.39 21.15
CA LYS A 378 -2.39 3.39 20.40
C LYS A 378 -2.68 3.96 19.02
N VAL A 379 -2.13 3.32 18.01
CA VAL A 379 -2.28 3.69 16.61
C VAL A 379 -3.12 2.64 15.93
N SER A 380 -4.21 3.06 15.30
CA SER A 380 -5.12 2.15 14.59
C SER A 380 -5.16 2.49 13.11
N GLY A 381 -5.19 1.45 12.27
CA GLY A 381 -5.20 1.56 10.81
C GLY A 381 -6.02 0.43 10.18
N ARG A 382 -6.20 0.50 8.87
CA ARG A 382 -7.06 -0.43 8.14
C ARG A 382 -6.47 -1.81 7.95
N GLY A 383 -5.14 -1.88 7.82
CA GLY A 383 -4.45 -3.12 7.55
C GLY A 383 -3.02 -3.11 8.06
N GLU A 384 -2.39 -4.27 7.96
CA GLU A 384 -1.02 -4.49 8.41
C GLU A 384 -0.01 -3.69 7.57
N LEU A 385 -0.23 -3.64 6.25
CA LEU A 385 0.62 -2.87 5.34
C LEU A 385 0.53 -1.36 5.63
N HIS A 386 -0.66 -0.84 5.94
CA HIS A 386 -0.86 0.56 6.26
C HIS A 386 -0.02 0.99 7.48
N LEU A 387 -0.05 0.19 8.56
CA LEU A 387 0.74 0.45 9.76
C LEU A 387 2.25 0.24 9.55
N SER A 388 2.64 -0.77 8.78
CA SER A 388 4.06 -1.05 8.50
C SER A 388 4.70 0.05 7.65
N ILE A 389 3.97 0.64 6.70
CA ILE A 389 4.45 1.79 5.92
C ILE A 389 4.71 2.99 6.82
N LEU A 390 3.80 3.29 7.75
CA LEU A 390 4.01 4.39 8.70
C LEU A 390 5.28 4.16 9.54
N ILE A 391 5.47 2.95 10.06
CA ILE A 391 6.66 2.60 10.84
C ILE A 391 7.93 2.73 10.00
N GLU A 392 7.90 2.23 8.75
CA GLU A 392 9.05 2.29 7.86
C GLU A 392 9.41 3.74 7.46
N ASN A 393 8.41 4.60 7.22
CA ASN A 393 8.62 6.03 7.00
C ASN A 393 9.29 6.67 8.22
N MET A 394 8.77 6.41 9.42
CA MET A 394 9.37 6.91 10.65
C MET A 394 10.81 6.42 10.83
N ARG A 395 11.08 5.14 10.54
CA ARG A 395 12.43 4.55 10.60
C ARG A 395 13.41 5.29 9.69
N ARG A 396 13.02 5.55 8.42
CA ARG A 396 13.84 6.27 7.43
C ARG A 396 14.05 7.74 7.76
N GLU A 397 13.06 8.36 8.41
CA GLU A 397 13.18 9.72 8.93
C GLU A 397 14.13 9.84 10.14
N GLY A 398 14.58 8.70 10.69
CA GLY A 398 15.52 8.65 11.82
C GLY A 398 14.86 8.53 13.19
N TYR A 399 13.61 8.11 13.26
CA TYR A 399 12.94 7.79 14.52
C TYR A 399 13.41 6.46 15.08
N GLU A 400 13.41 6.38 16.40
CA GLU A 400 13.62 5.16 17.16
C GLU A 400 12.44 4.93 18.08
N LEU A 401 11.80 3.78 17.96
CA LEU A 401 10.60 3.42 18.71
C LEU A 401 10.51 1.91 18.91
N ALA A 402 9.62 1.48 19.79
CA ALA A 402 9.23 0.08 19.93
C ALA A 402 7.73 -0.07 19.60
N VAL A 403 7.37 -1.15 18.93
CA VAL A 403 5.97 -1.43 18.57
C VAL A 403 5.52 -2.79 19.08
N SER A 404 4.24 -2.89 19.44
CA SER A 404 3.61 -4.13 19.84
C SER A 404 3.15 -4.95 18.64
N LYS A 405 2.77 -6.20 18.88
CA LYS A 405 2.03 -6.99 17.89
C LYS A 405 0.74 -6.27 17.47
N PRO A 406 0.37 -6.34 16.18
CA PRO A 406 -0.94 -5.88 15.73
C PRO A 406 -2.07 -6.68 16.38
N GLU A 407 -3.10 -5.98 16.83
CA GLU A 407 -4.31 -6.55 17.42
C GLU A 407 -5.54 -6.10 16.63
N VAL A 408 -6.50 -7.00 16.42
CA VAL A 408 -7.77 -6.64 15.78
C VAL A 408 -8.62 -5.79 16.70
N ILE A 409 -9.38 -4.87 16.12
CA ILE A 409 -10.34 -4.04 16.84
C ILE A 409 -11.67 -4.79 16.90
N TYR A 410 -12.15 -5.02 18.12
CA TYR A 410 -13.43 -5.67 18.37
C TYR A 410 -14.53 -4.63 18.52
N HIS A 411 -15.69 -4.90 17.94
CA HIS A 411 -16.91 -4.12 18.14
C HIS A 411 -17.89 -4.86 19.05
N LYS A 412 -18.90 -4.17 19.54
CA LYS A 412 -20.04 -4.80 20.23
C LYS A 412 -21.31 -4.40 19.50
N ASP A 413 -22.16 -5.41 19.24
CA ASP A 413 -23.50 -5.16 18.71
C ASP A 413 -24.43 -4.53 19.78
N GLU A 414 -25.67 -4.24 19.38
CA GLU A 414 -26.69 -3.68 20.27
C GLU A 414 -27.04 -4.61 21.46
N ASN A 415 -26.75 -5.91 21.35
CA ASN A 415 -26.99 -6.92 22.37
C ASN A 415 -25.76 -7.17 23.25
N GLY A 416 -24.64 -6.49 22.99
CA GLY A 416 -23.37 -6.63 23.70
C GLY A 416 -22.52 -7.83 23.24
N VAL A 417 -22.87 -8.48 22.13
CA VAL A 417 -22.09 -9.58 21.53
C VAL A 417 -20.81 -8.99 20.92
N THR A 418 -19.68 -9.63 21.17
CA THR A 418 -18.39 -9.21 20.60
C THR A 418 -18.33 -9.62 19.13
N LEU A 419 -18.09 -8.63 18.26
CA LEU A 419 -17.88 -8.80 16.84
C LEU A 419 -16.40 -8.64 16.51
N GLU A 420 -15.91 -9.44 15.56
CA GLU A 420 -14.56 -9.34 15.03
C GLU A 420 -14.56 -9.11 13.51
N PRO A 421 -13.54 -8.44 12.95
CA PRO A 421 -13.46 -8.24 11.51
C PRO A 421 -13.17 -9.58 10.81
N ILE A 422 -13.94 -9.85 9.77
CA ILE A 422 -13.81 -11.01 8.88
C ILE A 422 -13.32 -10.52 7.53
N GLU A 423 -12.38 -11.22 6.95
CA GLU A 423 -11.90 -11.00 5.60
C GLU A 423 -12.38 -12.10 4.67
N GLU A 424 -12.71 -11.72 3.46
CA GLU A 424 -12.82 -12.63 2.34
C GLU A 424 -11.41 -12.88 1.82
N VAL A 425 -11.07 -14.16 1.66
CA VAL A 425 -9.74 -14.62 1.24
C VAL A 425 -9.89 -15.45 -0.01
N ILE A 426 -9.33 -14.97 -1.12
CA ILE A 426 -9.29 -15.68 -2.40
C ILE A 426 -7.88 -16.24 -2.58
N ILE A 427 -7.78 -17.54 -2.75
CA ILE A 427 -6.51 -18.25 -2.87
C ILE A 427 -6.50 -19.06 -4.15
N THR A 428 -5.42 -18.94 -4.91
CA THR A 428 -5.14 -19.80 -6.08
C THR A 428 -3.82 -20.52 -5.84
N VAL A 429 -3.87 -21.85 -5.83
CA VAL A 429 -2.69 -22.69 -5.55
C VAL A 429 -2.67 -23.91 -6.47
N PRO A 430 -1.49 -24.44 -6.83
CA PRO A 430 -1.37 -25.76 -7.43
C PRO A 430 -2.09 -26.82 -6.57
N ASP A 431 -2.75 -27.79 -7.23
CA ASP A 431 -3.57 -28.81 -6.56
C ASP A 431 -2.83 -29.53 -5.43
N GLU A 432 -1.53 -29.75 -5.57
CA GLU A 432 -0.69 -30.46 -4.57
C GLU A 432 -0.61 -29.72 -3.22
N TYR A 433 -0.79 -28.38 -3.18
CA TYR A 433 -0.72 -27.58 -1.95
C TYR A 433 -2.08 -27.28 -1.35
N SER A 434 -3.18 -27.50 -2.09
CA SER A 434 -4.55 -27.14 -1.68
C SER A 434 -4.93 -27.75 -0.33
N GLY A 435 -4.61 -29.02 -0.09
CA GLY A 435 -4.90 -29.70 1.18
C GLY A 435 -4.19 -29.08 2.39
N THR A 436 -2.95 -28.62 2.23
CA THR A 436 -2.18 -27.96 3.30
C THR A 436 -2.81 -26.61 3.66
N VAL A 437 -3.15 -25.82 2.63
CA VAL A 437 -3.78 -24.50 2.78
C VAL A 437 -5.14 -24.62 3.46
N ILE A 438 -6.00 -25.53 3.00
CA ILE A 438 -7.31 -25.81 3.60
C ILE A 438 -7.17 -26.16 5.09
N SER A 439 -6.26 -27.06 5.43
CA SER A 439 -6.04 -27.49 6.82
C SER A 439 -5.61 -26.32 7.71
N LYS A 440 -4.72 -25.44 7.23
CA LYS A 440 -4.23 -24.29 7.98
C LYS A 440 -5.29 -23.20 8.16
N LEU A 441 -6.07 -22.90 7.12
CA LEU A 441 -7.16 -21.93 7.22
C LEU A 441 -8.26 -22.40 8.17
N ASN A 442 -8.61 -23.66 8.14
CA ASN A 442 -9.59 -24.23 9.07
C ASN A 442 -9.14 -24.14 10.55
N LEU A 443 -7.83 -24.37 10.83
CA LEU A 443 -7.26 -24.16 12.17
C LEU A 443 -7.35 -22.70 12.62
N ARG A 444 -7.28 -21.76 11.67
CA ARG A 444 -7.39 -20.32 11.87
C ARG A 444 -8.84 -19.81 11.84
N LYS A 445 -9.83 -20.74 11.95
CA LYS A 445 -11.27 -20.44 11.96
C LYS A 445 -11.81 -19.88 10.64
N GLY A 446 -11.11 -20.08 9.53
CA GLY A 446 -11.64 -19.79 8.20
C GLY A 446 -12.77 -20.74 7.83
N ILE A 447 -13.79 -20.21 7.17
CA ILE A 447 -14.94 -20.95 6.65
C ILE A 447 -14.84 -20.94 5.13
N MET A 448 -14.76 -22.12 4.51
CA MET A 448 -14.75 -22.25 3.07
C MET A 448 -16.11 -21.87 2.48
N VAL A 449 -16.12 -20.94 1.55
CA VAL A 449 -17.32 -20.50 0.82
C VAL A 449 -17.43 -21.27 -0.49
N GLN A 450 -16.34 -21.32 -1.26
CA GLN A 450 -16.30 -21.97 -2.56
C GLN A 450 -14.95 -22.64 -2.82
N MET A 451 -14.98 -23.69 -3.62
CA MET A 451 -13.78 -24.34 -4.16
C MET A 451 -14.03 -24.71 -5.62
N SER A 452 -13.12 -24.32 -6.49
CA SER A 452 -13.13 -24.72 -7.91
C SER A 452 -11.73 -25.13 -8.32
N GLY A 453 -11.63 -26.03 -9.31
CA GLY A 453 -10.36 -26.47 -9.86
C GLY A 453 -10.33 -26.26 -11.36
N ASP A 454 -9.25 -25.71 -11.88
CA ASP A 454 -9.00 -25.55 -13.31
C ASP A 454 -7.49 -25.69 -13.61
N ASN A 455 -7.20 -26.44 -14.70
CA ASN A 455 -5.85 -26.57 -15.29
C ASN A 455 -4.71 -26.90 -14.30
N GLY A 456 -4.97 -27.70 -13.24
CA GLY A 456 -3.97 -28.11 -12.24
C GLY A 456 -3.81 -27.09 -11.10
N TYR A 457 -4.69 -26.07 -11.03
CA TYR A 457 -4.80 -25.13 -9.94
C TYR A 457 -6.15 -25.25 -9.24
N THR A 458 -6.14 -25.08 -7.93
CA THR A 458 -7.34 -25.01 -7.10
C THR A 458 -7.53 -23.56 -6.64
N LYS A 459 -8.72 -23.00 -6.93
CA LYS A 459 -9.18 -21.72 -6.39
C LYS A 459 -10.05 -21.97 -5.17
N LEU A 460 -9.72 -21.32 -4.07
CA LEU A 460 -10.40 -21.41 -2.79
C LEU A 460 -10.91 -20.04 -2.39
N GLU A 461 -12.14 -19.98 -1.91
CA GLU A 461 -12.72 -18.77 -1.33
C GLU A 461 -13.10 -19.04 0.12
N TYR A 462 -12.63 -18.19 1.01
CA TYR A 462 -12.80 -18.32 2.46
C TYR A 462 -13.30 -17.02 3.08
N HIS A 463 -14.13 -17.13 4.12
CA HIS A 463 -14.34 -16.07 5.09
C HIS A 463 -13.53 -16.41 6.34
N ALA A 464 -12.56 -15.59 6.71
CA ALA A 464 -11.67 -15.87 7.83
C ALA A 464 -11.50 -14.65 8.75
N PRO A 465 -11.40 -14.86 10.08
CA PRO A 465 -11.12 -13.77 11.00
C PRO A 465 -9.78 -13.11 10.69
N THR A 466 -9.72 -11.77 10.61
CA THR A 466 -8.49 -11.00 10.34
C THR A 466 -7.35 -11.41 11.27
N ARG A 467 -7.63 -11.63 12.59
CA ARG A 467 -6.60 -12.10 13.55
C ARG A 467 -6.04 -13.49 13.23
N GLY A 468 -6.80 -14.33 12.52
CA GLY A 468 -6.34 -15.64 12.04
C GLY A 468 -5.40 -15.54 10.85
N LEU A 469 -5.47 -14.45 10.10
CA LEU A 469 -4.67 -14.21 8.90
C LEU A 469 -3.38 -13.44 9.21
N LEU A 470 -3.29 -12.82 10.40
CA LEU A 470 -2.04 -12.20 10.86
C LEU A 470 -0.94 -13.24 10.92
N GLY A 471 0.18 -12.99 10.25
CA GLY A 471 1.31 -13.91 10.14
C GLY A 471 1.11 -15.13 9.22
N TYR A 472 -0.04 -15.25 8.56
CA TYR A 472 -0.29 -16.39 7.67
C TYR A 472 0.41 -16.26 6.31
N ARG A 473 0.67 -15.05 5.84
CA ARG A 473 1.27 -14.82 4.52
C ARG A 473 2.64 -15.49 4.36
N SER A 474 3.51 -15.35 5.36
CA SER A 474 4.83 -15.96 5.36
C SER A 474 4.78 -17.49 5.38
N GLU A 475 3.84 -18.06 6.17
CA GLU A 475 3.58 -19.50 6.15
C GLU A 475 3.06 -19.99 4.81
N PHE A 476 2.10 -19.26 4.22
CA PHE A 476 1.48 -19.58 2.95
C PHE A 476 2.51 -19.63 1.81
N ILE A 477 3.39 -18.63 1.72
CA ILE A 477 4.47 -18.59 0.73
C ILE A 477 5.40 -19.81 0.88
N ASN A 478 5.74 -20.19 2.11
CA ASN A 478 6.58 -21.36 2.36
C ASN A 478 5.86 -22.68 2.01
N ASP A 479 4.58 -22.81 2.35
CA ASP A 479 3.79 -24.02 2.08
C ASP A 479 3.54 -24.25 0.60
N THR A 480 3.40 -23.18 -0.17
CA THR A 480 3.16 -23.20 -1.60
C THR A 480 4.43 -23.03 -2.43
N ARG A 481 5.61 -22.96 -1.78
CA ARG A 481 6.92 -22.71 -2.41
C ARG A 481 6.96 -21.44 -3.27
N GLY A 482 6.11 -20.47 -2.95
CA GLY A 482 5.96 -19.25 -3.72
C GLY A 482 5.06 -19.34 -4.95
N GLU A 483 4.48 -20.50 -5.25
CA GLU A 483 3.61 -20.71 -6.41
C GLU A 483 2.14 -20.36 -6.15
N GLY A 484 1.77 -20.15 -4.88
CA GLY A 484 0.42 -19.78 -4.49
C GLY A 484 0.21 -18.26 -4.51
N ASN A 485 -1.00 -17.84 -4.88
CA ASN A 485 -1.47 -16.47 -4.71
C ASN A 485 -2.56 -16.40 -3.65
N MET A 486 -2.53 -15.38 -2.79
CA MET A 486 -3.52 -15.16 -1.73
C MET A 486 -3.88 -13.68 -1.64
N GLU A 487 -5.15 -13.40 -1.76
CA GLU A 487 -5.74 -12.09 -1.59
C GLU A 487 -6.67 -12.05 -0.41
N ARG A 488 -6.73 -10.88 0.23
CA ARG A 488 -7.55 -10.63 1.39
C ARG A 488 -8.24 -9.28 1.22
N ARG A 489 -9.53 -9.22 1.55
CA ARG A 489 -10.27 -7.96 1.66
C ARG A 489 -11.20 -7.99 2.85
N PHE A 490 -11.43 -6.86 3.49
CA PHE A 490 -12.44 -6.74 4.53
C PHE A 490 -13.82 -7.13 3.96
N PHE A 491 -14.53 -7.98 4.67
CA PHE A 491 -15.86 -8.44 4.30
C PHE A 491 -16.93 -7.85 5.21
N ALA A 492 -16.87 -8.16 6.51
CA ALA A 492 -17.87 -7.71 7.48
C ALA A 492 -17.35 -7.86 8.93
N PHE A 493 -18.10 -7.34 9.89
CA PHE A 493 -17.95 -7.70 11.30
C PHE A 493 -18.93 -8.83 11.64
N GLU A 494 -18.41 -9.95 12.16
CA GLU A 494 -19.21 -11.10 12.59
C GLU A 494 -18.87 -11.49 14.03
N GLU A 495 -19.72 -12.35 14.64
CA GLU A 495 -19.48 -12.85 15.99
C GLU A 495 -18.10 -13.51 16.13
N TYR A 496 -17.48 -13.28 17.27
CA TYR A 496 -16.18 -13.85 17.63
C TYR A 496 -16.14 -15.38 17.46
N LYS A 497 -15.24 -15.88 16.61
CA LYS A 497 -15.14 -17.30 16.20
C LYS A 497 -14.40 -18.21 17.22
N GLY A 498 -14.08 -17.68 18.41
CA GLY A 498 -13.35 -18.43 19.44
C GLY A 498 -11.83 -18.32 19.31
N GLU A 499 -11.09 -18.96 20.19
CA GLU A 499 -9.63 -18.86 20.24
C GLU A 499 -8.96 -19.48 19.00
N ILE A 500 -7.88 -18.81 18.55
CA ILE A 500 -6.99 -19.26 17.48
C ILE A 500 -5.63 -19.53 18.10
N PRO A 501 -5.00 -20.69 17.84
CA PRO A 501 -3.66 -20.98 18.34
C PRO A 501 -2.65 -19.93 17.87
N GLY A 502 -1.87 -19.39 18.80
CA GLY A 502 -0.75 -18.51 18.49
C GLY A 502 0.48 -19.27 17.97
N ARG A 503 1.64 -18.58 17.92
CA ARG A 503 2.91 -19.21 17.55
C ARG A 503 3.23 -20.40 18.46
N ASN A 504 3.51 -21.55 17.84
CA ASN A 504 3.80 -22.79 18.56
C ASN A 504 5.26 -22.84 19.10
N ASN A 505 6.18 -22.09 18.53
CA ASN A 505 7.60 -22.09 18.87
C ASN A 505 7.92 -21.00 19.89
N GLY A 506 8.73 -21.34 20.91
CA GLY A 506 9.29 -20.37 21.82
C GLY A 506 10.46 -19.61 21.20
N VAL A 507 11.04 -18.69 21.97
CA VAL A 507 12.20 -17.89 21.57
C VAL A 507 13.41 -18.12 22.45
N ALA A 508 14.60 -17.88 21.90
CA ALA A 508 15.84 -17.83 22.64
C ALA A 508 16.10 -16.38 23.08
N ILE A 509 16.24 -16.17 24.38
CA ILE A 509 16.34 -14.85 25.01
C ILE A 509 17.73 -14.68 25.59
N ALA A 510 18.42 -13.59 25.25
CA ALA A 510 19.72 -13.26 25.84
C ALA A 510 19.58 -12.91 27.32
N ILE A 511 20.51 -13.43 28.16
CA ILE A 511 20.51 -13.23 29.60
C ILE A 511 21.47 -12.14 30.08
N GLU A 512 22.33 -11.62 29.19
CA GLU A 512 23.32 -10.59 29.56
C GLU A 512 23.61 -9.67 28.37
N GLU A 513 24.14 -8.49 28.66
CA GLU A 513 24.65 -7.57 27.65
C GLU A 513 26.05 -7.99 27.22
N GLY A 514 26.33 -7.95 25.91
CA GLY A 514 27.65 -8.26 25.37
C GLY A 514 27.69 -8.39 23.87
N VAL A 515 28.73 -9.04 23.36
CA VAL A 515 28.94 -9.30 21.94
C VAL A 515 28.85 -10.80 21.68
N CYS A 516 28.07 -11.19 20.70
CA CYS A 516 27.88 -12.58 20.30
C CYS A 516 29.18 -13.22 19.84
N THR A 517 29.52 -14.39 20.41
CA THR A 517 30.72 -15.14 20.03
C THR A 517 30.36 -16.31 19.09
N PRO A 518 31.20 -16.63 18.09
CA PRO A 518 30.99 -17.81 17.24
C PRO A 518 30.82 -19.10 18.04
N TYR A 519 31.53 -19.25 19.11
CA TYR A 519 31.48 -20.43 19.98
C TYR A 519 30.12 -20.58 20.68
N ALA A 520 29.59 -19.50 21.24
CA ALA A 520 28.28 -19.53 21.88
C ALA A 520 27.16 -19.79 20.88
N LEU A 521 27.17 -19.06 19.74
CA LEU A 521 26.16 -19.23 18.69
C LEU A 521 26.15 -20.66 18.13
N PHE A 522 27.30 -21.29 17.94
CA PHE A 522 27.39 -22.67 17.49
C PHE A 522 26.69 -23.63 18.45
N ASN A 523 26.92 -23.51 19.75
CA ASN A 523 26.30 -24.39 20.76
C ASN A 523 24.79 -24.16 20.87
N ILE A 524 24.33 -22.92 20.61
CA ILE A 524 22.90 -22.56 20.66
C ILE A 524 22.18 -23.00 19.36
N SER A 525 22.84 -22.92 18.22
CA SER A 525 22.27 -23.23 16.89
C SER A 525 21.81 -24.69 16.70
N GLU A 526 22.23 -25.62 17.58
CA GLU A 526 21.73 -27.00 17.60
C GLU A 526 20.22 -27.08 17.89
N ARG A 527 19.65 -26.08 18.57
CA ARG A 527 18.25 -26.06 19.04
C ARG A 527 17.49 -24.79 18.63
N VAL A 528 18.22 -23.80 18.12
CA VAL A 528 17.71 -22.45 17.86
C VAL A 528 18.08 -22.04 16.46
N GLN A 529 17.09 -21.60 15.69
CA GLN A 529 17.34 -20.84 14.48
C GLN A 529 17.75 -19.42 14.89
N MET A 530 19.00 -19.04 14.62
CA MET A 530 19.55 -17.76 15.06
C MET A 530 19.02 -16.58 14.25
N PHE A 531 18.86 -15.42 14.92
CA PHE A 531 18.50 -14.13 14.31
C PHE A 531 19.66 -13.14 14.34
N VAL A 532 20.74 -13.48 15.05
CA VAL A 532 21.93 -12.66 15.23
C VAL A 532 23.16 -13.37 14.69
N GLU A 533 24.10 -12.59 14.17
CA GLU A 533 25.38 -13.06 13.66
C GLU A 533 26.50 -12.92 14.71
N PRO A 534 27.65 -13.58 14.50
CA PRO A 534 28.85 -13.29 15.30
C PRO A 534 29.19 -11.79 15.28
N GLN A 535 29.68 -11.26 16.39
CA GLN A 535 29.98 -9.85 16.61
C GLN A 535 28.77 -8.92 16.80
N THR A 536 27.54 -9.41 16.70
CA THR A 536 26.33 -8.61 17.02
C THR A 536 26.30 -8.30 18.52
N ARG A 537 26.04 -7.04 18.88
CA ARG A 537 25.79 -6.63 20.26
C ARG A 537 24.39 -7.04 20.68
N VAL A 538 24.24 -7.58 21.86
CA VAL A 538 22.98 -8.01 22.46
C VAL A 538 22.85 -7.51 23.89
N TYR A 539 21.64 -7.49 24.42
CA TYR A 539 21.34 -7.10 25.80
C TYR A 539 20.34 -8.09 26.44
N GLU A 540 20.26 -8.08 27.79
CA GLU A 540 19.32 -8.92 28.53
C GLU A 540 17.87 -8.68 28.07
N GLY A 541 17.17 -9.75 27.70
CA GLY A 541 15.79 -9.69 27.19
C GLY A 541 15.66 -9.55 25.67
N MET A 542 16.76 -9.36 24.93
CA MET A 542 16.76 -9.39 23.48
C MET A 542 16.52 -10.81 22.97
N ILE A 543 15.68 -10.97 21.96
CA ILE A 543 15.40 -12.24 21.31
C ILE A 543 16.48 -12.47 20.25
N VAL A 544 17.22 -13.56 20.38
CA VAL A 544 18.38 -13.88 19.53
C VAL A 544 18.12 -15.06 18.59
N GLY A 545 16.95 -15.70 18.69
CA GLY A 545 16.58 -16.79 17.81
C GLY A 545 15.24 -17.43 18.16
N MET A 546 14.79 -18.34 17.30
CA MET A 546 13.57 -19.15 17.47
C MET A 546 13.96 -20.53 18.01
N ASN A 547 13.35 -20.93 19.13
CA ASN A 547 13.52 -22.26 19.69
C ASN A 547 12.72 -23.28 18.85
N SER A 548 13.27 -24.46 18.62
CA SER A 548 12.58 -25.57 17.96
C SER A 548 11.43 -26.17 18.81
N ARG A 549 11.34 -25.82 20.09
CA ARG A 549 10.30 -26.24 21.04
C ARG A 549 9.38 -25.08 21.40
N GLY A 550 8.19 -25.40 21.91
CA GLY A 550 7.15 -24.41 22.26
C GLY A 550 7.44 -23.52 23.48
N ASN A 551 8.53 -23.71 24.18
CA ASN A 551 8.88 -22.91 25.37
C ASN A 551 10.04 -21.98 25.10
N ASP A 552 10.04 -20.82 25.74
CA ASP A 552 11.14 -19.88 25.72
C ASP A 552 12.39 -20.45 26.39
N MET A 553 13.55 -20.08 25.91
CA MET A 553 14.85 -20.56 26.38
C MET A 553 15.78 -19.39 26.66
N GLU A 554 16.25 -19.30 27.91
CA GLU A 554 17.27 -18.33 28.30
C GLU A 554 18.64 -18.83 27.83
N VAL A 555 19.38 -17.99 27.09
CA VAL A 555 20.66 -18.32 26.47
C VAL A 555 21.73 -17.26 26.74
N ASN A 556 22.98 -17.67 26.78
CA ASN A 556 24.11 -16.75 26.81
C ASN A 556 24.85 -16.75 25.46
N PRO A 557 24.56 -15.82 24.55
CA PRO A 557 25.19 -15.73 23.23
C PRO A 557 26.59 -15.09 23.28
N CYS A 558 26.98 -14.51 24.45
CA CYS A 558 28.26 -13.82 24.64
C CYS A 558 29.37 -14.70 25.25
N LYS A 559 29.03 -15.94 25.59
CA LYS A 559 29.96 -16.84 26.30
C LYS A 559 31.22 -17.12 25.48
N ALA A 560 32.34 -16.67 25.98
CA ALA A 560 33.63 -16.98 25.38
C ALA A 560 34.10 -18.43 25.70
N LYS A 561 34.80 -19.02 24.75
CA LYS A 561 35.47 -20.30 24.99
C LYS A 561 36.55 -20.13 26.08
N LYS A 562 36.46 -20.90 27.16
CA LYS A 562 37.53 -20.89 28.18
C LYS A 562 38.82 -21.43 27.57
N ALA A 563 39.87 -20.62 27.53
CA ALA A 563 41.20 -21.06 27.14
C ALA A 563 41.72 -22.07 28.18
N THR A 564 41.93 -23.32 27.80
CA THR A 564 42.61 -24.32 28.59
C THR A 564 43.96 -24.58 27.97
N ASN A 565 45.02 -24.72 28.81
CA ASN A 565 46.42 -24.89 28.40
C ASN A 565 46.71 -26.14 27.53
N MET A 566 45.70 -26.91 27.16
CA MET A 566 45.85 -28.18 26.42
C MET A 566 45.28 -28.20 25.00
N ARG A 567 44.80 -27.08 24.45
CA ARG A 567 44.30 -27.05 23.07
C ARG A 567 45.15 -26.12 22.24
N ALA A 568 45.73 -26.66 21.17
CA ALA A 568 46.44 -25.87 20.17
C ALA A 568 45.54 -24.79 19.54
N ALA A 569 46.09 -23.58 19.39
CA ALA A 569 45.40 -22.44 18.81
C ALA A 569 44.89 -22.64 17.34
N GLY A 570 45.26 -23.75 16.70
CA GLY A 570 44.89 -24.08 15.32
C GLY A 570 43.60 -24.92 15.15
N SER A 571 42.89 -25.31 16.23
CA SER A 571 41.68 -26.13 16.11
C SER A 571 40.37 -25.35 16.04
N ASP A 572 40.42 -24.03 15.97
CA ASP A 572 39.26 -23.14 15.86
C ASP A 572 38.91 -22.78 14.40
N GLU A 573 39.58 -23.40 13.43
CA GLU A 573 39.29 -23.23 12.01
C GLU A 573 38.01 -23.96 11.64
N ASN A 574 37.01 -23.16 11.14
CA ASN A 574 35.79 -23.62 10.48
C ASN A 574 34.62 -24.13 11.35
N VAL A 575 34.21 -23.36 12.36
CA VAL A 575 32.84 -23.52 12.86
C VAL A 575 31.88 -23.02 11.78
N LYS A 576 31.25 -23.94 11.06
CA LYS A 576 30.18 -23.58 10.11
C LYS A 576 28.92 -23.26 10.90
N LEU A 577 28.55 -21.99 10.95
CA LEU A 577 27.29 -21.53 11.49
C LEU A 577 26.25 -21.57 10.37
N SER A 578 25.02 -21.97 10.69
CA SER A 578 23.88 -21.73 9.81
C SER A 578 23.67 -20.22 9.67
N PRO A 579 23.29 -19.71 8.48
CA PRO A 579 22.98 -18.30 8.31
C PRO A 579 21.92 -17.85 9.31
N ALA A 580 22.09 -16.65 9.87
CA ALA A 580 21.07 -16.04 10.70
C ALA A 580 19.85 -15.66 9.82
N ARG A 581 18.63 -15.78 10.36
CA ARG A 581 17.43 -15.26 9.72
C ARG A 581 17.35 -13.77 10.03
N HIS A 582 17.32 -12.95 8.99
CA HIS A 582 17.00 -11.54 9.10
C HIS A 582 15.51 -11.33 8.81
N PHE A 583 14.88 -10.44 9.54
CA PHE A 583 13.46 -10.11 9.38
C PHE A 583 13.30 -8.81 8.62
N THR A 584 12.37 -8.80 7.70
CA THR A 584 11.74 -7.53 7.28
C THR A 584 10.86 -7.00 8.41
N LEU A 585 10.39 -5.76 8.31
CA LEU A 585 9.51 -5.19 9.33
C LEU A 585 8.21 -6.02 9.47
N GLU A 586 7.60 -6.37 8.35
CA GLU A 586 6.38 -7.17 8.31
C GLU A 586 6.58 -8.54 8.95
N GLU A 587 7.63 -9.26 8.55
CA GLU A 587 7.96 -10.55 9.15
C GLU A 587 8.20 -10.45 10.66
N ALA A 588 8.80 -9.35 11.13
CA ALA A 588 9.04 -9.12 12.55
C ALA A 588 7.71 -8.91 13.32
N LEU A 589 6.79 -8.12 12.76
CA LEU A 589 5.45 -7.87 13.31
C LEU A 589 4.61 -9.14 13.35
N GLU A 590 4.67 -9.95 12.28
CA GLU A 590 4.01 -11.25 12.20
C GLU A 590 4.57 -12.27 13.22
N PHE A 591 5.88 -12.21 13.47
CA PHE A 591 6.57 -13.19 14.29
C PHE A 591 6.30 -13.04 15.78
N ILE A 592 6.25 -11.79 16.29
CA ILE A 592 6.20 -11.53 17.74
C ILE A 592 4.93 -12.03 18.43
N ALA A 593 5.08 -12.47 19.67
CA ALA A 593 3.99 -12.81 20.57
C ALA A 593 3.51 -11.58 21.39
N ASP A 594 2.42 -11.75 22.13
CA ASP A 594 1.79 -10.63 22.87
C ASP A 594 2.68 -10.05 23.99
N ASP A 595 3.66 -10.83 24.49
CA ASP A 595 4.65 -10.40 25.48
C ASP A 595 5.98 -9.90 24.88
N GLU A 596 6.02 -9.72 23.57
CA GLU A 596 7.18 -9.30 22.79
C GLU A 596 6.97 -7.94 22.12
N LEU A 597 8.05 -7.31 21.71
CA LEU A 597 8.07 -6.03 20.99
C LEU A 597 9.08 -6.09 19.86
N VAL A 598 8.78 -5.34 18.80
CA VAL A 598 9.77 -5.00 17.76
C VAL A 598 10.40 -3.66 18.11
N GLU A 599 11.70 -3.62 18.24
CA GLU A 599 12.49 -2.41 18.40
C GLU A 599 12.94 -1.92 17.03
N ILE A 600 12.45 -0.75 16.64
CA ILE A 600 12.69 -0.12 15.34
C ILE A 600 13.78 0.93 15.52
N VAL A 601 14.86 0.77 14.80
CA VAL A 601 15.95 1.76 14.72
C VAL A 601 16.30 2.03 13.25
N PRO A 602 16.89 3.17 12.91
CA PRO A 602 17.13 3.56 11.53
C PRO A 602 17.82 2.50 10.66
N ASP A 603 18.77 1.77 11.22
CA ASP A 603 19.64 0.81 10.55
C ASP A 603 19.40 -0.66 10.92
N ASP A 604 18.47 -0.95 11.85
CA ASP A 604 18.24 -2.32 12.33
C ASP A 604 16.81 -2.53 12.83
N ILE A 605 16.37 -3.79 12.87
CA ILE A 605 15.11 -4.24 13.46
C ILE A 605 15.46 -5.35 14.46
N ARG A 606 15.11 -5.15 15.74
CA ARG A 606 15.41 -6.09 16.81
C ARG A 606 14.13 -6.56 17.49
N LEU A 607 14.15 -7.80 17.93
CA LEU A 607 13.06 -8.39 18.70
C LEU A 607 13.46 -8.45 20.19
N ARG A 608 12.52 -8.14 21.05
CA ARG A 608 12.76 -8.22 22.50
C ARG A 608 11.52 -8.58 23.31
N LYS A 609 11.71 -9.06 24.52
CA LYS A 609 10.59 -9.20 25.46
C LYS A 609 10.16 -7.82 26.00
N LYS A 610 8.88 -7.68 26.35
CA LYS A 610 8.35 -6.49 27.06
C LYS A 610 9.08 -6.30 28.39
N LEU A 611 9.21 -7.39 29.17
CA LEU A 611 9.96 -7.42 30.41
C LEU A 611 11.36 -7.94 30.12
N LEU A 612 12.36 -7.07 30.21
CA LEU A 612 13.74 -7.41 29.84
C LEU A 612 14.37 -8.38 30.83
N LYS A 613 14.15 -8.20 32.13
CA LYS A 613 14.77 -9.00 33.18
C LYS A 613 14.08 -10.35 33.36
N GLU A 614 14.88 -11.42 33.42
CA GLU A 614 14.40 -12.78 33.69
C GLU A 614 13.50 -12.88 34.93
N ILE A 615 13.93 -12.21 36.02
CA ILE A 615 13.17 -12.21 37.29
C ILE A 615 11.76 -11.61 37.12
N GLU A 616 11.63 -10.55 36.33
CA GLU A 616 10.35 -9.90 36.08
C GLU A 616 9.44 -10.81 35.24
N ARG A 617 9.97 -11.46 34.18
CA ARG A 617 9.22 -12.44 33.38
C ARG A 617 8.73 -13.61 34.21
N ARG A 618 9.58 -14.19 35.09
CA ARG A 618 9.19 -15.28 35.99
C ARG A 618 8.12 -14.87 37.02
N ARG A 619 8.07 -13.61 37.41
CA ARG A 619 7.02 -13.10 38.32
C ARG A 619 5.71 -12.87 37.60
N ALA A 620 5.74 -12.37 36.37
CA ALA A 620 4.56 -12.12 35.55
C ALA A 620 3.87 -13.41 35.07
N GLY A 621 4.62 -14.53 34.92
CA GLY A 621 4.10 -15.84 34.53
C GLY A 621 3.58 -16.70 35.71
N ARG A 622 3.55 -16.15 36.92
CA ARG A 622 2.95 -16.78 38.12
C ARG A 622 1.60 -16.13 38.44
#